data_df7080ebd2715a2f1c941ae75a627a20
#
_entry.id   df7080ebd2715a2f1c941ae75a627a20
#
_cell.length_a   1.000
_cell.length_b   1.000
_cell.length_c   1.000
_cell.angle_alpha   90.00
_cell.angle_beta   90.00
_cell.angle_gamma   90.00
#
_symmetry.space_group_name_H-M   'P 1'
#
loop_
_entity.id
_entity.type
_entity.pdbx_description
1 polymer ?
#
loop_
_entity_poly.entity_id
_entity_poly.type
_entity_poly.pdbx_seq_one_letter_code
_entity_poly.pdbx_strand_id
1 'polypeptide(L)'
;MTTTTDAIPKVDDLRTQGVAILRRLVGRNNADFHPGQWEAIEALVAHHRRALVVQRTGWGKSAVYFVATLLQRAIGSGPTLIVSPLIALMRDQVAAAKRAGVRAAAISSANATEWSEIAQRLDADELDVLLVSPERLVNPTFASRQL
;
A
#
# COMPACT_ATOMS: atom_id res chain seq x y z
N MET A 1 -33.58 -10.62 10.59
CA MET A 1 -32.67 -10.01 10.87
C MET A 1 -31.40 -10.42 10.49
N THR A 2 -30.68 -9.82 10.15
CA THR A 2 -29.60 -10.21 9.55
C THR A 2 -28.47 -10.04 10.33
N THR A 3 -27.89 -10.89 10.52
CA THR A 3 -26.74 -10.87 11.08
C THR A 3 -25.75 -10.55 10.21
N THR A 4 -25.21 -9.73 10.32
CA THR A 4 -24.23 -9.38 9.63
C THR A 4 -23.03 -9.95 10.07
N THR A 5 -22.78 -10.94 9.70
CA THR A 5 -21.59 -11.55 10.02
C THR A 5 -20.63 -11.25 9.00
N ASP A 6 -20.69 -10.30 8.44
CA ASP A 6 -19.98 -10.02 7.33
C ASP A 6 -18.72 -9.36 7.60
N ALA A 7 -18.32 -9.24 8.69
CA ALA A 7 -17.15 -8.49 9.01
C ALA A 7 -15.88 -9.03 8.38
N ILE A 8 -15.78 -10.30 8.05
CA ILE A 8 -14.59 -10.88 7.44
C ILE A 8 -14.93 -11.46 6.08
N PRO A 9 -14.49 -10.85 4.99
CA PRO A 9 -14.74 -11.39 3.67
C PRO A 9 -14.09 -12.75 3.49
N LYS A 10 -14.71 -13.59 2.71
CA LYS A 10 -14.13 -14.90 2.40
C LYS A 10 -12.91 -14.68 1.51
N VAL A 11 -11.97 -15.61 1.55
CA VAL A 11 -10.73 -15.50 0.78
C VAL A 11 -11.00 -15.36 -0.71
N ASP A 12 -11.99 -16.09 -1.23
CA ASP A 12 -12.35 -15.99 -2.64
C ASP A 12 -12.86 -14.60 -3.00
N ASP A 13 -13.63 -13.97 -2.11
CA ASP A 13 -14.10 -12.60 -2.33
C ASP A 13 -12.96 -11.61 -2.28
N LEU A 14 -11.98 -11.82 -1.41
CA LEU A 14 -10.79 -10.97 -1.34
C LEU A 14 -10.00 -11.07 -2.64
N ARG A 15 -9.84 -12.26 -3.18
CA ARG A 15 -9.12 -12.44 -4.43
C ARG A 15 -9.82 -11.72 -5.58
N THR A 16 -11.14 -11.83 -5.66
CA THR A 16 -11.93 -11.14 -6.67
C THR A 16 -11.76 -9.63 -6.56
N GLN A 17 -11.81 -9.09 -5.35
CA GLN A 17 -11.58 -7.66 -5.12
C GLN A 17 -10.15 -7.29 -5.48
N GLY A 18 -9.18 -8.13 -5.13
CA GLY A 18 -7.78 -7.89 -5.43
C GLY A 18 -7.50 -7.85 -6.93
N VAL A 19 -8.12 -8.75 -7.69
CA VAL A 19 -7.98 -8.76 -9.16
C VAL A 19 -8.56 -7.47 -9.75
N ALA A 20 -9.70 -7.02 -9.27
CA ALA A 20 -10.30 -5.77 -9.73
C ALA A 20 -9.39 -4.56 -9.48
N ILE A 21 -8.76 -4.52 -8.30
CA ILE A 21 -7.80 -3.47 -7.96
C ILE A 21 -6.58 -3.57 -8.87
N LEU A 22 -6.05 -4.78 -9.08
CA LEU A 22 -4.90 -5.01 -9.94
C LEU A 22 -5.17 -4.49 -11.36
N ARG A 23 -6.34 -4.78 -11.90
CA ARG A 23 -6.71 -4.36 -13.25
C ARG A 23 -6.73 -2.84 -13.38
N ARG A 24 -7.22 -2.14 -12.37
CA ARG A 24 -7.15 -0.68 -12.34
C ARG A 24 -5.71 -0.18 -12.23
N LEU A 25 -4.92 -0.84 -11.42
CA LEU A 25 -3.53 -0.44 -11.18
C LEU A 25 -2.68 -0.54 -12.45
N VAL A 26 -2.83 -1.61 -13.21
CA VAL A 26 -2.06 -1.82 -14.43
C VAL A 26 -2.77 -1.31 -15.70
N GLY A 27 -4.02 -0.91 -15.59
CA GLY A 27 -4.77 -0.37 -16.72
C GLY A 27 -5.19 -1.40 -17.76
N ARG A 28 -5.32 -2.67 -17.38
CA ARG A 28 -5.72 -3.74 -18.29
C ARG A 28 -6.86 -4.55 -17.71
N ASN A 29 -7.93 -4.71 -18.47
CA ASN A 29 -9.13 -5.39 -18.00
C ASN A 29 -8.97 -6.91 -17.84
N ASN A 30 -7.93 -7.50 -18.42
CA ASN A 30 -7.68 -8.93 -18.32
C ASN A 30 -6.46 -9.28 -17.49
N ALA A 31 -5.93 -8.33 -16.72
CA ALA A 31 -4.78 -8.58 -15.89
C ALA A 31 -5.11 -9.58 -14.77
N ASP A 32 -4.15 -10.41 -14.44
CA ASP A 32 -4.26 -11.34 -13.32
C ASP A 32 -2.92 -11.39 -12.59
N PHE A 33 -2.93 -11.95 -11.39
CA PHE A 33 -1.72 -12.02 -10.59
C PHE A 33 -0.72 -12.98 -11.18
N HIS A 34 0.56 -12.61 -11.12
CA HIS A 34 1.64 -13.54 -11.43
C HIS A 34 1.78 -14.53 -10.27
N PRO A 35 2.39 -15.70 -10.54
CA PRO A 35 2.61 -16.68 -9.47
C PRO A 35 3.30 -16.06 -8.26
N GLY A 36 2.76 -16.29 -7.09
CA GLY A 36 3.30 -15.76 -5.83
C GLY A 36 2.75 -14.41 -5.41
N GLN A 37 2.19 -13.62 -6.31
CA GLN A 37 1.66 -12.31 -5.93
C GLN A 37 0.44 -12.42 -5.03
N TRP A 38 -0.55 -13.19 -5.42
CA TRP A 38 -1.76 -13.35 -4.61
C TRP A 38 -1.44 -14.03 -3.28
N GLU A 39 -0.57 -15.03 -3.28
CA GLU A 39 -0.19 -15.72 -2.05
C GLU A 39 0.42 -14.74 -1.04
N ALA A 40 1.24 -13.80 -1.50
CA ALA A 40 1.80 -12.78 -0.62
C ALA A 40 0.72 -11.83 -0.09
N ILE A 41 -0.19 -11.40 -0.95
CA ILE A 41 -1.29 -10.52 -0.56
C ILE A 41 -2.20 -11.22 0.45
N GLU A 42 -2.56 -12.45 0.18
CA GLU A 42 -3.41 -13.23 1.08
C GLU A 42 -2.76 -13.40 2.45
N ALA A 43 -1.48 -13.70 2.49
CA ALA A 43 -0.77 -13.84 3.75
C ALA A 43 -0.82 -12.55 4.58
N LEU A 44 -0.68 -11.41 3.93
CA LEU A 44 -0.72 -10.12 4.62
C LEU A 44 -2.12 -9.72 5.06
N VAL A 45 -3.09 -9.86 4.17
CA VAL A 45 -4.44 -9.32 4.37
C VAL A 45 -5.34 -10.30 5.12
N ALA A 46 -5.40 -11.54 4.68
CA ALA A 46 -6.32 -12.52 5.26
C ALA A 46 -5.76 -13.17 6.52
N HIS A 47 -4.47 -13.41 6.56
CA HIS A 47 -3.85 -14.16 7.66
C HIS A 47 -2.97 -13.31 8.57
N HIS A 48 -2.81 -12.03 8.27
CA HIS A 48 -2.00 -11.08 9.05
C HIS A 48 -0.60 -11.61 9.32
N ARG A 49 -0.02 -12.29 8.35
CA ARG A 49 1.32 -12.86 8.46
C ARG A 49 2.36 -11.94 7.85
N ARG A 50 3.60 -12.18 8.17
CA ARG A 50 4.72 -11.55 7.49
C ARG A 50 5.06 -12.38 6.27
N ALA A 51 5.40 -11.73 5.18
CA ALA A 51 5.77 -12.41 3.94
C ALA A 51 7.12 -11.88 3.45
N LEU A 52 7.99 -12.79 3.04
CA LEU A 52 9.25 -12.44 2.39
C LEU A 52 9.10 -12.79 0.91
N VAL A 53 9.18 -11.77 0.05
CA VAL A 53 9.04 -11.96 -1.38
C VAL A 53 10.39 -11.67 -2.03
N VAL A 54 11.02 -12.73 -2.57
CA VAL A 54 12.32 -12.60 -3.21
C VAL A 54 12.13 -12.86 -4.69
N GLN A 55 12.01 -11.79 -5.45
CA GLN A 55 11.80 -11.86 -6.89
C GLN A 55 12.65 -10.81 -7.59
N ARG A 56 12.94 -11.06 -8.86
CA ARG A 56 13.70 -10.12 -9.67
C ARG A 56 12.92 -8.83 -9.91
N THR A 57 13.64 -7.78 -10.28
CA THR A 57 13.03 -6.52 -10.69
C THR A 57 12.06 -6.75 -11.85
N GLY A 58 10.94 -6.09 -11.83
CA GLY A 58 9.93 -6.25 -12.88
C GLY A 58 8.88 -7.33 -12.60
N TRP A 59 9.01 -8.08 -11.51
CA TRP A 59 7.99 -9.08 -11.15
C TRP A 59 6.66 -8.46 -10.71
N GLY A 60 6.67 -7.18 -10.36
CA GLY A 60 5.44 -6.54 -9.94
C GLY A 60 5.27 -6.49 -8.42
N LYS A 61 6.37 -6.29 -7.69
CA LYS A 61 6.29 -6.19 -6.23
C LYS A 61 5.41 -5.04 -5.77
N SER A 62 5.40 -3.94 -6.51
CA SER A 62 4.56 -2.79 -6.15
C SER A 62 3.08 -3.12 -6.21
N ALA A 63 2.66 -4.00 -7.12
CA ALA A 63 1.29 -4.44 -7.18
C ALA A 63 0.88 -5.16 -5.89
N VAL A 64 1.80 -5.93 -5.30
CA VAL A 64 1.51 -6.67 -4.06
C VAL A 64 1.13 -5.70 -2.94
N TYR A 65 1.96 -4.69 -2.67
CA TYR A 65 1.66 -3.82 -1.54
C TYR A 65 0.57 -2.81 -1.82
N PHE A 66 0.38 -2.36 -3.06
CA PHE A 66 -0.74 -1.47 -3.38
C PHE A 66 -2.09 -2.19 -3.29
N VAL A 67 -2.16 -3.42 -3.83
CA VAL A 67 -3.39 -4.21 -3.73
C VAL A 67 -3.68 -4.54 -2.26
N ALA A 68 -2.66 -5.00 -1.52
CA ALA A 68 -2.82 -5.30 -0.10
C ALA A 68 -3.31 -4.07 0.68
N THR A 69 -2.75 -2.90 0.39
CA THR A 69 -3.15 -1.66 1.05
C THR A 69 -4.64 -1.36 0.82
N LEU A 70 -5.09 -1.42 -0.42
CA LEU A 70 -6.48 -1.10 -0.73
C LEU A 70 -7.44 -2.13 -0.14
N LEU A 71 -7.05 -3.40 -0.10
CA LEU A 71 -7.87 -4.42 0.57
C LEU A 71 -7.96 -4.16 2.07
N GLN A 72 -6.85 -3.78 2.70
CA GLN A 72 -6.83 -3.44 4.13
C GLN A 72 -7.66 -2.20 4.42
N ARG A 73 -7.56 -1.18 3.57
CA ARG A 73 -8.34 0.05 3.74
C ARG A 73 -9.84 -0.24 3.64
N ALA A 74 -10.23 -1.15 2.77
CA ALA A 74 -11.63 -1.53 2.61
C ALA A 74 -12.25 -2.15 3.87
N ILE A 75 -11.42 -2.75 4.72
CA ILE A 75 -11.89 -3.32 5.98
C ILE A 75 -11.57 -2.42 7.18
N GLY A 76 -11.26 -1.17 6.94
CA GLY A 76 -11.09 -0.17 7.99
C GLY A 76 -9.70 -0.02 8.57
N SER A 77 -8.69 -0.64 7.96
CA SER A 77 -7.31 -0.49 8.44
C SER A 77 -6.74 0.88 8.09
N GLY A 78 -5.73 1.29 8.81
CA GLY A 78 -5.03 2.54 8.53
C GLY A 78 -4.13 2.48 7.31
N PRO A 79 -3.40 3.55 7.01
CA PRO A 79 -2.51 3.59 5.86
C PRO A 79 -1.35 2.62 5.98
N THR A 80 -0.78 2.26 4.84
CA THR A 80 0.40 1.39 4.78
C THR A 80 1.66 2.25 4.73
N LEU A 81 2.63 1.87 5.56
CA LEU A 81 3.95 2.50 5.55
C LEU A 81 4.89 1.67 4.71
N ILE A 82 5.51 2.28 3.71
CA ILE A 82 6.49 1.62 2.86
C ILE A 82 7.85 2.28 3.08
N VAL A 83 8.81 1.50 3.54
CA VAL A 83 10.18 1.99 3.74
C VAL A 83 11.01 1.63 2.51
N SER A 84 11.54 2.62 1.84
CA SER A 84 12.32 2.42 0.62
C SER A 84 13.57 3.27 0.62
N PRO A 85 14.75 2.69 0.36
CA PRO A 85 15.98 3.46 0.23
C PRO A 85 16.11 4.12 -1.15
N LEU A 86 15.20 3.81 -2.07
CA LEU A 86 15.31 4.26 -3.45
C LEU A 86 14.50 5.53 -3.68
N ILE A 87 15.05 6.66 -3.22
CA ILE A 87 14.36 7.94 -3.28
C ILE A 87 13.95 8.30 -4.72
N ALA A 88 14.79 7.98 -5.69
CA ALA A 88 14.51 8.28 -7.09
C ALA A 88 13.24 7.55 -7.59
N LEU A 89 12.95 6.38 -7.05
CA LEU A 89 11.78 5.61 -7.45
C LEU A 89 10.51 6.00 -6.68
N MET A 90 10.65 6.68 -5.55
CA MET A 90 9.49 7.05 -4.72
C MET A 90 8.50 7.93 -5.49
N ARG A 91 9.01 8.87 -6.27
CA ARG A 91 8.17 9.76 -7.07
C ARG A 91 7.37 8.99 -8.11
N ASP A 92 8.01 8.01 -8.77
CA ASP A 92 7.33 7.18 -9.77
C ASP A 92 6.27 6.30 -9.11
N GLN A 93 6.55 5.80 -7.91
CA GLN A 93 5.59 4.98 -7.17
C GLN A 93 4.38 5.82 -6.73
N VAL A 94 4.59 7.05 -6.29
CA VAL A 94 3.48 7.95 -5.93
C VAL A 94 2.63 8.24 -7.16
N ALA A 95 3.24 8.49 -8.31
CA ALA A 95 2.52 8.74 -9.55
C ALA A 95 1.71 7.51 -9.99
N ALA A 96 2.30 6.32 -9.90
CA ALA A 96 1.62 5.09 -10.23
C ALA A 96 0.43 4.83 -9.30
N ALA A 97 0.60 5.06 -8.01
CA ALA A 97 -0.46 4.93 -7.03
C ALA A 97 -1.62 5.88 -7.35
N LYS A 98 -1.31 7.11 -7.68
CA LYS A 98 -2.32 8.11 -8.02
C LYS A 98 -3.15 7.69 -9.22
N ARG A 99 -2.51 7.13 -10.25
CA ARG A 99 -3.23 6.64 -11.44
C ARG A 99 -4.19 5.51 -11.09
N ALA A 100 -3.89 4.74 -10.06
CA ALA A 100 -4.73 3.63 -9.63
C ALA A 100 -5.77 4.03 -8.58
N GLY A 101 -5.84 5.30 -8.23
CA GLY A 101 -6.78 5.76 -7.21
C GLY A 101 -6.28 5.56 -5.78
N VAL A 102 -4.99 5.29 -5.60
CA VAL A 102 -4.37 5.15 -4.28
C VAL A 102 -3.81 6.51 -3.85
N ARG A 103 -4.18 6.96 -2.68
CA ARG A 103 -3.69 8.24 -2.15
C ARG A 103 -2.34 8.00 -1.49
N ALA A 104 -1.28 8.41 -2.15
CA ALA A 104 0.09 8.14 -1.69
C ALA A 104 0.89 9.43 -1.56
N ALA A 105 1.83 9.45 -0.65
CA ALA A 105 2.79 10.54 -0.50
C ALA A 105 4.14 9.94 -0.09
N ALA A 106 5.20 10.69 -0.31
CA ALA A 106 6.55 10.26 0.04
C ALA A 106 7.23 11.31 0.93
N ILE A 107 7.97 10.85 1.93
CA ILE A 107 8.77 11.70 2.80
C ILE A 107 10.24 11.30 2.66
N SER A 108 11.05 12.23 2.19
CA SER A 108 12.49 12.05 2.08
C SER A 108 13.17 13.40 2.20
N SER A 109 14.48 13.43 2.19
CA SER A 109 15.23 14.68 2.20
C SER A 109 14.97 15.52 0.95
N ALA A 110 14.50 14.91 -0.13
CA ALA A 110 14.26 15.61 -1.38
C ALA A 110 13.02 16.52 -1.35
N ASN A 111 12.09 16.31 -0.43
CA ASN A 111 10.86 17.09 -0.36
C ASN A 111 10.57 17.65 1.04
N ALA A 112 11.60 18.10 1.72
CA ALA A 112 11.47 18.58 3.11
C ALA A 112 10.40 19.67 3.27
N THR A 113 10.16 20.49 2.25
CA THR A 113 9.20 21.57 2.33
C THR A 113 7.75 21.08 2.32
N GLU A 114 7.51 19.82 1.96
CA GLU A 114 6.17 19.27 1.88
C GLU A 114 5.76 18.45 3.11
N TRP A 115 6.68 18.27 4.06
CA TRP A 115 6.45 17.35 5.18
C TRP A 115 5.27 17.74 6.07
N SER A 116 5.09 19.03 6.33
CA SER A 116 3.99 19.49 7.16
C SER A 116 2.63 19.20 6.53
N GLU A 117 2.51 19.42 5.23
CA GLU A 117 1.28 19.14 4.50
C GLU A 117 0.99 17.65 4.49
N ILE A 118 2.02 16.82 4.28
CA ILE A 118 1.88 15.37 4.28
C ILE A 118 1.42 14.88 5.66
N ALA A 119 2.01 15.43 6.73
CA ALA A 119 1.62 15.07 8.09
C ALA A 119 0.15 15.42 8.36
N GLN A 120 -0.32 16.57 7.88
CA GLN A 120 -1.71 16.96 8.03
C GLN A 120 -2.65 16.00 7.28
N ARG A 121 -2.27 15.59 6.08
CA ARG A 121 -3.06 14.64 5.30
C ARG A 121 -3.13 13.27 5.99
N LEU A 122 -2.02 12.85 6.59
CA LEU A 122 -1.97 11.60 7.32
C LEU A 122 -2.88 11.64 8.55
N ASP A 123 -2.83 12.73 9.31
CA ASP A 123 -3.67 12.91 10.49
C ASP A 123 -5.16 12.98 10.13
N ALA A 124 -5.49 13.49 8.96
CA ALA A 124 -6.87 13.58 8.48
C ALA A 124 -7.33 12.29 7.77
N ASP A 125 -6.52 11.23 7.79
CA ASP A 125 -6.80 9.96 7.11
C ASP A 125 -7.02 10.12 5.60
N GLU A 126 -6.27 11.02 5.00
CA GLU A 126 -6.36 11.29 3.57
C GLU A 126 -5.28 10.58 2.77
N LEU A 127 -4.51 9.70 3.38
CA LEU A 127 -3.47 8.92 2.73
C LEU A 127 -3.72 7.42 2.90
N ASP A 128 -3.48 6.67 1.85
CA ASP A 128 -3.53 5.21 1.88
C ASP A 128 -2.13 4.62 2.02
N VAL A 129 -1.12 5.27 1.46
CA VAL A 129 0.27 4.82 1.48
C VAL A 129 1.19 5.98 1.79
N LEU A 130 2.12 5.76 2.70
CA LEU A 130 3.20 6.69 2.98
C LEU A 130 4.52 6.01 2.69
N LEU A 131 5.28 6.53 1.73
CA LEU A 131 6.61 6.05 1.42
C LEU A 131 7.63 6.88 2.19
N VAL A 132 8.55 6.23 2.87
CA VAL A 132 9.52 6.91 3.74
C VAL A 132 10.90 6.36 3.46
N SER A 133 11.88 7.23 3.35
CA SER A 133 13.28 6.81 3.27
C SER A 133 13.74 6.34 4.66
N PRO A 134 14.66 5.36 4.73
CA PRO A 134 15.06 4.78 6.03
C PRO A 134 15.58 5.79 7.04
N GLU A 135 16.29 6.83 6.60
CA GLU A 135 16.84 7.81 7.50
C GLU A 135 15.76 8.63 8.22
N ARG A 136 14.55 8.68 7.67
CA ARG A 136 13.45 9.40 8.31
C ARG A 136 12.89 8.64 9.50
N LEU A 137 13.01 7.32 9.50
CA LEU A 137 12.50 6.50 10.61
C LEU A 137 13.30 6.70 11.90
N VAL A 138 14.57 7.07 11.78
CA VAL A 138 15.41 7.34 12.95
C VAL A 138 15.33 8.79 13.39
N ASN A 139 14.59 9.62 12.69
CA ASN A 139 14.38 11.00 13.07
C ASN A 139 13.39 11.04 14.24
N PRO A 140 13.79 11.56 15.44
CA PRO A 140 12.91 11.53 16.61
C PRO A 140 11.58 12.24 16.39
N THR A 141 11.58 13.35 15.67
CA THR A 141 10.36 14.11 15.41
C THR A 141 9.39 13.30 14.56
N PHE A 142 9.90 12.66 13.50
CA PHE A 142 9.06 11.82 12.64
C PHE A 142 8.54 10.62 13.43
N ALA A 143 9.43 9.91 14.13
CA ALA A 143 9.05 8.70 14.86
C ALA A 143 7.98 8.99 15.92
N SER A 144 8.10 10.10 16.65
CA SER A 144 7.15 10.41 17.70
C SER A 144 5.81 10.94 17.20
N ARG A 145 5.78 11.53 15.99
CA ARG A 145 4.55 12.12 15.48
C ARG A 145 3.79 11.21 14.51
N GLN A 146 4.50 10.42 13.74
CA GLN A 146 3.89 9.70 12.62
C GLN A 146 3.81 8.18 12.84
N LEU A 147 4.52 7.66 13.78
CA LEU A 147 4.48 6.26 14.16
C LEU A 147 3.85 6.08 15.52
#